data_ddd458c6d61886bb152f916a7851d787
#
_entry.id   ddd458c6d61886bb152f916a7851d787
#
_cell.length_a   1.000
_cell.length_b   1.000
_cell.length_c   1.000
_cell.angle_alpha   90.00
_cell.angle_beta   90.00
_cell.angle_gamma   90.00
#
_symmetry.space_group_name_H-M   'P 1'
#
loop_
_entity.id
_entity.type
_entity.pdbx_description
1 polymer ?
#
loop_
_entity_poly.entity_id
_entity_poly.type
_entity_poly.pdbx_seq_one_letter_code
_entity_poly.pdbx_strand_id
1 'polypeptide(L)'
;MEFIRIRDVEKTYPTGVTALYGLNLEIKKGDFVFIIGASGSGKSTLIKMLYREEKASSGEIIIGGVKVGKLKNRKVYKLRRKLGVVFQDFKLLPKLTAYENVAFVLEMFGYDKKEIRKKTLKALDLVGLKEKVKSYPHELSGGEQQRVAIARAIVNAPKLLICDEPTGNLDPDTSLEIMKVLEVINNLGTTVIVVTHDRDIVN
;
A
#
# COMPACT_ATOMS: atom_id res chain seq x y z
N MET A 1 -13.68 -7.93 -14.23
CA MET A 1 -13.72 -9.02 -13.24
C MET A 1 -13.46 -8.42 -11.87
N GLU A 2 -14.33 -8.68 -10.92
CA GLU A 2 -14.26 -8.18 -9.55
C GLU A 2 -12.99 -8.68 -8.86
N PHE A 3 -12.21 -7.77 -8.28
CA PHE A 3 -10.94 -8.13 -7.64
C PHE A 3 -11.02 -8.01 -6.11
N ILE A 4 -11.69 -6.96 -5.63
CA ILE A 4 -12.02 -6.79 -4.21
C ILE A 4 -13.53 -6.72 -4.07
N ARG A 5 -14.07 -7.47 -3.12
CA ARG A 5 -15.48 -7.43 -2.75
C ARG A 5 -15.60 -7.37 -1.23
N ILE A 6 -16.32 -6.38 -0.76
CA ILE A 6 -16.65 -6.15 0.64
C ILE A 6 -18.16 -6.17 0.75
N ARG A 7 -18.72 -7.00 1.62
CA ARG A 7 -20.18 -7.16 1.81
C ARG A 7 -20.53 -7.08 3.28
N ASP A 8 -21.40 -6.14 3.61
CA ASP A 8 -21.98 -5.90 4.93
C ASP A 8 -20.94 -5.95 6.06
N VAL A 9 -19.78 -5.35 5.79
CA VAL A 9 -18.64 -5.39 6.72
C VAL A 9 -18.83 -4.39 7.83
N GLU A 10 -18.81 -4.91 9.04
CA GLU A 10 -18.80 -4.12 10.28
C GLU A 10 -17.49 -4.34 11.04
N LYS A 11 -17.07 -3.32 11.77
CA LYS A 11 -15.96 -3.42 12.71
C LYS A 11 -16.27 -2.67 13.98
N THR A 12 -16.43 -3.42 15.05
CA THR A 12 -16.50 -2.93 16.43
C THR A 12 -15.23 -3.38 17.17
N TYR A 13 -14.55 -2.45 17.81
CA TYR A 13 -13.37 -2.73 18.64
C TYR A 13 -13.79 -3.19 20.04
N PRO A 14 -12.90 -3.87 20.81
CA PRO A 14 -13.19 -4.30 22.17
C PRO A 14 -13.56 -3.15 23.13
N THR A 15 -13.18 -1.92 22.79
CA THR A 15 -13.54 -0.69 23.50
C THR A 15 -15.02 -0.29 23.33
N GLY A 16 -15.79 -1.03 22.52
CA GLY A 16 -17.18 -0.68 22.17
C GLY A 16 -17.33 0.30 21.00
N VAL A 17 -16.23 0.84 20.48
CA VAL A 17 -16.27 1.79 19.36
C VAL A 17 -16.49 1.03 18.05
N THR A 18 -17.55 1.35 17.32
CA THR A 18 -17.81 0.83 15.97
C THR A 18 -17.22 1.80 14.95
N ALA A 19 -16.25 1.30 14.19
CA ALA A 19 -15.52 2.07 13.18
C ALA A 19 -16.10 1.94 11.78
N LEU A 20 -16.81 0.86 11.48
CA LEU A 20 -17.45 0.61 10.18
C LEU A 20 -18.81 -0.03 10.40
N TYR A 21 -19.81 0.43 9.63
CA TYR A 21 -21.22 0.03 9.74
C TYR A 21 -21.72 -0.46 8.38
N GLY A 22 -21.81 -1.80 8.18
CA GLY A 22 -22.41 -2.40 6.98
C GLY A 22 -21.77 -1.94 5.65
N LEU A 23 -20.42 -1.82 5.61
CA LEU A 23 -19.73 -1.32 4.44
C LEU A 23 -19.85 -2.30 3.27
N ASN A 24 -20.27 -1.78 2.11
CA ASN A 24 -20.33 -2.49 0.84
C ASN A 24 -19.45 -1.76 -0.18
N LEU A 25 -18.52 -2.49 -0.85
CA LEU A 25 -17.61 -1.93 -1.84
C LEU A 25 -17.15 -3.01 -2.81
N GLU A 26 -17.14 -2.67 -4.09
CA GLU A 26 -16.60 -3.52 -5.16
C GLU A 26 -15.54 -2.77 -5.95
N ILE A 27 -14.36 -3.37 -6.15
CA ILE A 27 -13.26 -2.82 -6.95
C ILE A 27 -12.86 -3.85 -8.00
N LYS A 28 -12.76 -3.42 -9.24
CA LYS A 28 -12.32 -4.26 -10.35
C LYS A 28 -10.79 -4.33 -10.40
N LYS A 29 -10.28 -5.35 -11.07
CA LYS A 29 -8.83 -5.47 -11.28
C LYS A 29 -8.35 -4.34 -12.19
N GLY A 30 -7.30 -3.64 -11.77
CA GLY A 30 -6.71 -2.53 -12.50
C GLY A 30 -7.36 -1.17 -12.22
N ASP A 31 -8.39 -1.11 -11.37
CA ASP A 31 -8.96 0.18 -10.97
C ASP A 31 -7.96 1.02 -10.18
N PHE A 32 -8.05 2.34 -10.33
CA PHE A 32 -7.45 3.33 -9.45
C PHE A 32 -8.58 3.95 -8.61
N VAL A 33 -8.56 3.73 -7.30
CA VAL A 33 -9.69 4.08 -6.42
C VAL A 33 -9.23 5.00 -5.31
N PHE A 34 -9.95 6.10 -5.11
CA PHE A 34 -9.82 6.95 -3.95
C PHE A 34 -10.87 6.60 -2.89
N ILE A 35 -10.43 6.49 -1.63
CA ILE A 35 -11.29 6.38 -0.47
C ILE A 35 -11.13 7.67 0.34
N ILE A 36 -12.14 8.53 0.27
CA ILE A 36 -12.10 9.86 0.88
C ILE A 36 -13.02 9.89 2.10
N GLY A 37 -12.60 10.60 3.12
CA GLY A 37 -13.42 10.80 4.31
C GLY A 37 -12.69 11.58 5.39
N ALA A 38 -13.43 12.15 6.33
CA ALA A 38 -12.88 12.89 7.46
C ALA A 38 -11.99 11.99 8.35
N SER A 39 -11.14 12.60 9.18
CA SER A 39 -10.39 11.85 10.19
C SER A 39 -11.38 11.10 11.09
N GLY A 40 -11.03 9.87 11.47
CA GLY A 40 -11.91 9.01 12.29
C GLY A 40 -13.04 8.30 11.54
N SER A 41 -13.22 8.50 10.22
CA SER A 41 -14.29 7.84 9.43
C SER A 41 -14.08 6.34 9.15
N GLY A 42 -13.10 5.69 9.76
CA GLY A 42 -12.86 4.25 9.61
C GLY A 42 -11.93 3.86 8.45
N LYS A 43 -11.35 4.81 7.70
CA LYS A 43 -10.46 4.54 6.56
C LYS A 43 -9.28 3.64 6.92
N SER A 44 -8.52 3.99 7.96
CA SER A 44 -7.37 3.20 8.41
C SER A 44 -7.81 1.81 8.94
N THR A 45 -9.01 1.70 9.53
CA THR A 45 -9.59 0.42 9.92
C THR A 45 -9.87 -0.46 8.71
N LEU A 46 -10.44 0.10 7.64
CA LEU A 46 -10.66 -0.60 6.39
C LEU A 46 -9.34 -1.11 5.80
N ILE A 47 -8.33 -0.25 5.69
CA ILE A 47 -6.99 -0.64 5.21
C ILE A 47 -6.42 -1.81 6.02
N LYS A 48 -6.44 -1.72 7.36
CA LYS A 48 -5.97 -2.77 8.26
C LYS A 48 -6.68 -4.10 8.05
N MET A 49 -7.95 -4.08 7.69
CA MET A 49 -8.68 -5.29 7.34
C MET A 49 -8.27 -5.85 5.98
N LEU A 50 -7.96 -5.02 4.97
CA LEU A 50 -7.54 -5.49 3.64
C LEU A 50 -6.23 -6.29 3.72
N TYR A 51 -5.25 -5.85 4.51
CA TYR A 51 -4.02 -6.64 4.69
C TYR A 51 -4.04 -7.53 5.95
N ARG A 52 -5.24 -7.70 6.56
CA ARG A 52 -5.48 -8.65 7.64
C ARG A 52 -4.65 -8.39 8.91
N GLU A 53 -4.44 -7.14 9.26
CA GLU A 53 -4.00 -6.72 10.60
C GLU A 53 -5.20 -6.76 11.55
N GLU A 54 -6.34 -6.25 11.10
CA GLU A 54 -7.61 -6.35 11.78
C GLU A 54 -8.55 -7.36 11.13
N LYS A 55 -9.49 -7.91 11.88
CA LYS A 55 -10.60 -8.71 11.37
C LYS A 55 -11.89 -7.90 11.42
N ALA A 56 -12.75 -8.09 10.43
CA ALA A 56 -14.13 -7.65 10.52
C ALA A 56 -14.85 -8.34 11.69
N SER A 57 -15.76 -7.64 12.34
CA SER A 57 -16.68 -8.21 13.35
C SER A 57 -17.78 -9.02 12.69
N SER A 58 -18.32 -8.53 11.56
CA SER A 58 -19.28 -9.22 10.71
C SER A 58 -19.01 -8.92 9.23
N GLY A 59 -19.74 -9.59 8.34
CA GLY A 59 -19.59 -9.43 6.89
C GLY A 59 -18.40 -10.19 6.29
N GLU A 60 -18.10 -9.93 5.01
CA GLU A 60 -17.09 -10.67 4.28
C GLU A 60 -16.22 -9.75 3.41
N ILE A 61 -14.89 -9.97 3.44
CA ILE A 61 -13.92 -9.34 2.55
C ILE A 61 -13.26 -10.42 1.69
N ILE A 62 -13.32 -10.24 0.37
CA ILE A 62 -12.67 -11.12 -0.62
C ILE A 62 -11.70 -10.30 -1.44
N ILE A 63 -10.45 -10.75 -1.58
CA ILE A 63 -9.41 -10.12 -2.40
C ILE A 63 -8.82 -11.18 -3.33
N GLY A 64 -8.98 -11.02 -4.64
CA GLY A 64 -8.47 -11.96 -5.63
C GLY A 64 -8.94 -13.40 -5.39
N GLY A 65 -10.20 -13.59 -5.00
CA GLY A 65 -10.81 -14.88 -4.66
C GLY A 65 -10.48 -15.40 -3.25
N VAL A 66 -9.67 -14.70 -2.47
CA VAL A 66 -9.31 -15.12 -1.11
C VAL A 66 -10.24 -14.47 -0.09
N LYS A 67 -10.96 -15.26 0.70
CA LYS A 67 -11.77 -14.81 1.85
C LYS A 67 -10.85 -14.42 3.00
N VAL A 68 -10.59 -13.11 3.15
CA VAL A 68 -9.58 -12.56 4.08
C VAL A 68 -9.88 -12.94 5.53
N GLY A 69 -11.13 -12.82 5.95
CA GLY A 69 -11.56 -13.14 7.33
C GLY A 69 -11.35 -14.61 7.71
N LYS A 70 -11.44 -15.54 6.73
CA LYS A 70 -11.29 -17.00 6.94
C LYS A 70 -9.84 -17.49 6.93
N LEU A 71 -8.86 -16.60 6.63
CA LEU A 71 -7.46 -16.99 6.64
C LEU A 71 -6.97 -17.32 8.07
N LYS A 72 -6.38 -18.51 8.23
CA LYS A 72 -5.64 -18.86 9.45
C LYS A 72 -4.42 -17.94 9.58
N ASN A 73 -4.08 -17.50 10.80
CA ASN A 73 -2.98 -16.54 11.03
C ASN A 73 -1.66 -16.98 10.36
N ARG A 74 -1.34 -18.27 10.40
CA ARG A 74 -0.15 -18.86 9.74
C ARG A 74 -0.18 -18.77 8.20
N LYS A 75 -1.29 -18.35 7.56
CA LYS A 75 -1.42 -18.19 6.11
C LYS A 75 -1.57 -16.73 5.68
N VAL A 76 -1.65 -15.77 6.62
CA VAL A 76 -1.81 -14.33 6.32
C VAL A 76 -0.64 -13.81 5.50
N TYR A 77 0.59 -14.29 5.73
CA TYR A 77 1.75 -13.91 4.94
C TYR A 77 1.58 -14.16 3.43
N LYS A 78 0.81 -15.20 3.03
CA LYS A 78 0.52 -15.50 1.61
C LYS A 78 -0.34 -14.42 0.95
N LEU A 79 -1.24 -13.80 1.73
CA LEU A 79 -2.01 -12.64 1.27
C LEU A 79 -1.08 -11.42 1.17
N ARG A 80 -0.36 -11.10 2.25
CA ARG A 80 0.51 -9.92 2.33
C ARG A 80 1.60 -9.89 1.25
N ARG A 81 2.13 -11.05 0.84
CA ARG A 81 3.07 -11.16 -0.28
C ARG A 81 2.51 -10.69 -1.63
N LYS A 82 1.18 -10.66 -1.79
CA LYS A 82 0.50 -10.22 -3.01
C LYS A 82 0.04 -8.77 -2.95
N LEU A 83 0.26 -8.10 -1.83
CA LEU A 83 -0.12 -6.72 -1.55
C LEU A 83 1.13 -5.86 -1.39
N GLY A 84 1.07 -4.62 -1.86
CA GLY A 84 1.96 -3.55 -1.47
C GLY A 84 1.22 -2.60 -0.53
N VAL A 85 1.89 -2.12 0.50
CA VAL A 85 1.32 -1.13 1.42
C VAL A 85 2.31 0.02 1.57
N VAL A 86 1.82 1.24 1.35
CA VAL A 86 2.54 2.49 1.55
C VAL A 86 1.88 3.22 2.72
N PHE A 87 2.67 3.61 3.70
CA PHE A 87 2.22 4.29 4.92
C PHE A 87 2.51 5.78 4.85
N GLN A 88 1.74 6.58 5.56
CA GLN A 88 1.90 8.02 5.65
C GLN A 88 3.29 8.45 6.19
N ASP A 89 3.84 7.71 7.14
CA ASP A 89 5.13 7.96 7.81
C ASP A 89 6.29 7.17 7.20
N PHE A 90 6.18 6.80 5.92
CA PHE A 90 7.16 6.09 5.09
C PHE A 90 7.62 4.75 5.64
N LYS A 91 7.76 4.59 6.95
CA LYS A 91 8.24 3.36 7.64
C LYS A 91 9.56 2.84 7.05
N LEU A 92 10.48 3.72 6.65
CA LEU A 92 11.78 3.30 6.16
C LEU A 92 12.66 2.81 7.31
N LEU A 93 13.52 1.85 7.01
CA LEU A 93 14.54 1.36 7.92
C LEU A 93 15.71 2.36 7.92
N PRO A 94 15.95 3.11 9.02
CA PRO A 94 16.83 4.28 8.98
C PRO A 94 18.31 3.96 8.80
N LYS A 95 18.71 2.72 9.10
CA LYS A 95 20.10 2.23 8.97
C LYS A 95 20.37 1.55 7.63
N LEU A 96 19.38 1.49 6.74
CA LEU A 96 19.49 0.90 5.42
C LEU A 96 19.39 1.99 4.36
N THR A 97 20.17 1.87 3.29
CA THR A 97 20.09 2.71 2.09
C THR A 97 18.74 2.54 1.38
N ALA A 98 18.44 3.41 0.40
CA ALA A 98 17.26 3.27 -0.46
C ALA A 98 17.23 1.89 -1.14
N TYR A 99 18.38 1.44 -1.68
CA TYR A 99 18.50 0.11 -2.26
C TYR A 99 18.15 -0.99 -1.26
N GLU A 100 18.76 -0.98 -0.08
CA GLU A 100 18.58 -2.01 0.95
C GLU A 100 17.15 -2.02 1.50
N ASN A 101 16.52 -0.84 1.68
CA ASN A 101 15.11 -0.74 2.05
C ASN A 101 14.17 -1.48 1.08
N VAL A 102 14.46 -1.38 -0.22
CA VAL A 102 13.66 -2.05 -1.26
C VAL A 102 14.05 -3.52 -1.40
N ALA A 103 15.34 -3.84 -1.39
CA ALA A 103 15.87 -5.19 -1.52
C ALA A 103 15.41 -6.12 -0.38
N PHE A 104 15.30 -5.59 0.83
CA PHE A 104 14.91 -6.31 2.04
C PHE A 104 13.64 -7.16 1.86
N VAL A 105 12.64 -6.65 1.13
CA VAL A 105 11.40 -7.39 0.85
C VAL A 105 11.66 -8.66 0.03
N LEU A 106 12.51 -8.57 -0.97
CA LEU A 106 12.84 -9.71 -1.84
C LEU A 106 13.74 -10.73 -1.12
N GLU A 107 14.64 -10.26 -0.27
CA GLU A 107 15.46 -11.12 0.59
C GLU A 107 14.58 -11.96 1.53
N MET A 108 13.61 -11.33 2.20
CA MET A 108 12.63 -12.03 3.03
C MET A 108 11.78 -13.04 2.25
N PHE A 109 11.61 -12.83 0.94
CA PHE A 109 10.86 -13.76 0.08
C PHE A 109 11.72 -14.88 -0.49
N GLY A 110 13.04 -14.84 -0.25
CA GLY A 110 13.99 -15.88 -0.65
C GLY A 110 14.40 -15.81 -2.13
N TYR A 111 14.37 -14.61 -2.73
CA TYR A 111 14.89 -14.41 -4.08
C TYR A 111 16.42 -14.54 -4.11
N ASP A 112 16.99 -14.96 -5.23
CA ASP A 112 18.43 -14.97 -5.42
C ASP A 112 19.00 -13.55 -5.62
N LYS A 113 20.31 -13.38 -5.34
CA LYS A 113 20.99 -12.08 -5.38
C LYS A 113 20.86 -11.35 -6.72
N LYS A 114 20.87 -12.08 -7.83
CA LYS A 114 20.78 -11.52 -9.20
C LYS A 114 19.38 -10.95 -9.45
N GLU A 115 18.34 -11.69 -9.07
CA GLU A 115 16.97 -11.22 -9.16
C GLU A 115 16.69 -10.03 -8.22
N ILE A 116 17.17 -10.08 -6.97
CA ILE A 116 17.07 -8.98 -6.01
C ILE A 116 17.64 -7.71 -6.64
N ARG A 117 18.88 -7.76 -7.11
CA ARG A 117 19.53 -6.60 -7.73
C ARG A 117 18.73 -6.05 -8.91
N LYS A 118 18.31 -6.91 -9.84
CA LYS A 118 17.55 -6.52 -11.04
C LYS A 118 16.23 -5.86 -10.67
N LYS A 119 15.44 -6.48 -9.79
CA LYS A 119 14.11 -6.00 -9.41
C LYS A 119 14.19 -4.72 -8.59
N THR A 120 15.14 -4.63 -7.65
CA THR A 120 15.35 -3.46 -6.80
C THR A 120 15.72 -2.24 -7.64
N LEU A 121 16.71 -2.36 -8.53
CA LEU A 121 17.12 -1.24 -9.39
C LEU A 121 15.99 -0.81 -10.32
N LYS A 122 15.21 -1.76 -10.88
CA LYS A 122 14.05 -1.44 -11.71
C LYS A 122 12.96 -0.71 -10.91
N ALA A 123 12.71 -1.10 -9.66
CA ALA A 123 11.71 -0.44 -8.84
C ALA A 123 12.12 0.98 -8.46
N LEU A 124 13.40 1.20 -8.12
CA LEU A 124 13.94 2.53 -7.84
C LEU A 124 13.98 3.44 -9.08
N ASP A 125 14.31 2.90 -10.23
CA ASP A 125 14.27 3.62 -11.52
C ASP A 125 12.85 4.07 -11.86
N LEU A 126 11.86 3.21 -11.67
CA LEU A 126 10.44 3.49 -11.91
C LEU A 126 9.91 4.68 -11.08
N VAL A 127 10.42 4.86 -9.87
CA VAL A 127 10.05 5.99 -8.99
C VAL A 127 11.01 7.17 -9.11
N GLY A 128 11.93 7.18 -10.09
CA GLY A 128 12.86 8.28 -10.34
C GLY A 128 14.02 8.40 -9.35
N LEU A 129 14.43 7.31 -8.69
CA LEU A 129 15.49 7.31 -7.66
C LEU A 129 16.75 6.53 -8.07
N LYS A 130 17.03 6.43 -9.37
CA LYS A 130 18.17 5.70 -9.91
C LYS A 130 19.51 6.18 -9.34
N GLU A 131 19.66 7.49 -9.17
CA GLU A 131 20.90 8.12 -8.67
C GLU A 131 21.00 8.13 -7.13
N LYS A 132 19.90 7.78 -6.44
CA LYS A 132 19.79 7.82 -4.97
C LYS A 132 19.88 6.44 -4.31
N VAL A 133 20.28 5.42 -5.05
CA VAL A 133 20.28 4.02 -4.57
C VAL A 133 21.12 3.78 -3.31
N LYS A 134 22.17 4.58 -3.10
CA LYS A 134 23.08 4.48 -1.95
C LYS A 134 22.74 5.45 -0.82
N SER A 135 21.78 6.37 -1.02
CA SER A 135 21.39 7.35 0.00
C SER A 135 20.63 6.70 1.14
N TYR A 136 20.92 7.14 2.35
CA TYR A 136 20.16 6.78 3.56
C TYR A 136 18.92 7.65 3.70
N PRO A 137 17.88 7.21 4.45
CA PRO A 137 16.65 7.98 4.64
C PRO A 137 16.87 9.43 5.10
N HIS A 138 17.82 9.68 5.99
CA HIS A 138 18.12 11.03 6.48
C HIS A 138 18.79 11.96 5.45
N GLU A 139 19.26 11.41 4.33
CA GLU A 139 19.84 12.16 3.21
C GLU A 139 18.81 12.45 2.10
N LEU A 140 17.57 11.96 2.27
CA LEU A 140 16.50 12.06 1.30
C LEU A 140 15.45 13.09 1.74
N SER A 141 14.89 13.85 0.80
CA SER A 141 13.70 14.67 1.03
C SER A 141 12.50 13.82 1.39
N GLY A 142 11.44 14.41 1.95
CA GLY A 142 10.19 13.69 2.27
C GLY A 142 9.60 12.99 1.05
N GLY A 143 9.56 13.66 -0.10
CA GLY A 143 9.09 13.06 -1.35
C GLY A 143 9.98 11.93 -1.86
N GLU A 144 11.32 12.04 -1.72
CA GLU A 144 12.23 10.95 -2.06
C GLU A 144 12.05 9.75 -1.11
N GLN A 145 11.86 9.98 0.19
CA GLN A 145 11.56 8.92 1.15
C GLN A 145 10.24 8.21 0.81
N GLN A 146 9.21 8.96 0.43
CA GLN A 146 7.94 8.39 -0.01
C GLN A 146 8.12 7.56 -1.27
N ARG A 147 8.90 8.04 -2.25
CA ARG A 147 9.21 7.26 -3.45
C ARG A 147 9.99 5.96 -3.13
N VAL A 148 10.89 5.96 -2.15
CA VAL A 148 11.52 4.71 -1.67
C VAL A 148 10.48 3.77 -1.05
N ALA A 149 9.55 4.28 -0.24
CA ALA A 149 8.48 3.48 0.35
C ALA A 149 7.57 2.86 -0.72
N ILE A 150 7.24 3.62 -1.77
CA ILE A 150 6.50 3.11 -2.93
C ILE A 150 7.30 2.03 -3.67
N ALA A 151 8.58 2.27 -3.99
CA ALA A 151 9.44 1.29 -4.64
C ALA A 151 9.50 -0.02 -3.85
N ARG A 152 9.64 0.06 -2.52
CA ARG A 152 9.61 -1.09 -1.62
C ARG A 152 8.27 -1.84 -1.68
N ALA A 153 7.16 -1.11 -1.76
CA ALA A 153 5.83 -1.72 -1.83
C ALA A 153 5.58 -2.46 -3.16
N ILE A 154 6.15 -1.97 -4.28
CA ILE A 154 5.90 -2.53 -5.61
C ILE A 154 6.97 -3.52 -6.09
N VAL A 155 8.12 -3.65 -5.41
CA VAL A 155 9.28 -4.44 -5.89
C VAL A 155 8.95 -5.90 -6.20
N ASN A 156 7.97 -6.47 -5.50
CA ASN A 156 7.48 -7.84 -5.74
C ASN A 156 6.28 -7.90 -6.72
N ALA A 157 6.03 -6.85 -7.49
CA ALA A 157 4.93 -6.75 -8.45
C ALA A 157 3.56 -7.16 -7.83
N PRO A 158 3.09 -6.47 -6.79
CA PRO A 158 1.83 -6.78 -6.13
C PRO A 158 0.64 -6.61 -7.08
N LYS A 159 -0.44 -7.35 -6.82
CA LYS A 159 -1.70 -7.19 -7.55
C LYS A 159 -2.54 -6.03 -7.02
N LEU A 160 -2.30 -5.62 -5.79
CA LEU A 160 -2.96 -4.51 -5.11
C LEU A 160 -1.91 -3.67 -4.37
N LEU A 161 -1.92 -2.39 -4.63
CA LEU A 161 -1.18 -1.38 -3.88
C LEU A 161 -2.18 -0.57 -3.05
N ILE A 162 -1.94 -0.49 -1.75
CA ILE A 162 -2.75 0.27 -0.81
C ILE A 162 -1.88 1.41 -0.29
N CYS A 163 -2.31 2.65 -0.46
CA CYS A 163 -1.61 3.84 0.00
C CYS A 163 -2.45 4.55 1.06
N ASP A 164 -1.94 4.59 2.30
CA ASP A 164 -2.56 5.28 3.42
C ASP A 164 -1.98 6.68 3.55
N GLU A 165 -2.72 7.68 3.11
CA GLU A 165 -2.33 9.10 3.08
C GLU A 165 -0.93 9.35 2.47
N PRO A 166 -0.67 8.89 1.23
CA PRO A 166 0.68 8.88 0.66
C PRO A 166 1.28 10.27 0.44
N THR A 167 0.51 11.31 0.55
CA THR A 167 0.89 12.72 0.33
C THR A 167 0.70 13.60 1.57
N GLY A 168 0.19 13.05 2.67
CA GLY A 168 -0.22 13.81 3.85
C GLY A 168 0.87 14.62 4.56
N ASN A 169 2.14 14.36 4.29
CA ASN A 169 3.30 15.05 4.87
C ASN A 169 4.16 15.77 3.81
N LEU A 170 3.61 16.00 2.60
CA LEU A 170 4.33 16.55 1.47
C LEU A 170 3.70 17.87 1.02
N ASP A 171 4.50 18.70 0.37
CA ASP A 171 4.01 19.90 -0.31
C ASP A 171 3.17 19.55 -1.55
N PRO A 172 2.36 20.50 -2.07
CA PRO A 172 1.46 20.22 -3.18
C PRO A 172 2.16 19.73 -4.45
N ASP A 173 3.31 20.30 -4.82
CA ASP A 173 4.03 19.93 -6.05
C ASP A 173 4.59 18.50 -5.93
N THR A 174 5.21 18.19 -4.81
CA THR A 174 5.69 16.83 -4.51
C THR A 174 4.52 15.84 -4.45
N SER A 175 3.36 16.24 -3.92
CA SER A 175 2.15 15.40 -3.88
C SER A 175 1.69 15.01 -5.26
N LEU A 176 1.67 15.96 -6.21
CA LEU A 176 1.35 15.67 -7.62
C LEU A 176 2.35 14.71 -8.27
N GLU A 177 3.65 14.84 -7.97
CA GLU A 177 4.66 13.89 -8.44
C GLU A 177 4.39 12.46 -7.93
N ILE A 178 4.06 12.32 -6.64
CA ILE A 178 3.70 11.01 -6.06
C ILE A 178 2.48 10.42 -6.74
N MET A 179 1.44 11.23 -6.99
CA MET A 179 0.24 10.75 -7.69
C MET A 179 0.56 10.27 -9.11
N LYS A 180 1.39 10.98 -9.87
CA LYS A 180 1.85 10.53 -11.19
C LYS A 180 2.58 9.19 -11.13
N VAL A 181 3.41 8.98 -10.11
CA VAL A 181 4.08 7.67 -9.90
C VAL A 181 3.05 6.56 -9.66
N LEU A 182 2.01 6.81 -8.84
CA LEU A 182 0.95 5.84 -8.58
C LEU A 182 0.12 5.54 -9.83
N GLU A 183 -0.16 6.53 -10.68
CA GLU A 183 -0.82 6.35 -11.99
C GLU A 183 0.02 5.47 -12.92
N VAL A 184 1.33 5.70 -13.01
CA VAL A 184 2.23 4.84 -13.80
C VAL A 184 2.17 3.39 -13.30
N ILE A 185 2.17 3.16 -11.99
CA ILE A 185 2.06 1.83 -11.40
C ILE A 185 0.71 1.19 -11.73
N ASN A 186 -0.38 1.95 -11.70
CA ASN A 186 -1.70 1.46 -12.08
C ASN A 186 -1.75 1.08 -13.57
N ASN A 187 -1.22 1.93 -14.45
CA ASN A 187 -1.15 1.68 -15.90
C ASN A 187 -0.34 0.42 -16.24
N LEU A 188 0.57 0.00 -15.37
CA LEU A 188 1.27 -1.29 -15.48
C LEU A 188 0.41 -2.49 -15.01
N GLY A 189 -0.85 -2.26 -14.63
CA GLY A 189 -1.85 -3.29 -14.31
C GLY A 189 -2.00 -3.61 -12.82
N THR A 190 -1.39 -2.85 -11.92
CA THR A 190 -1.61 -2.95 -10.48
C THR A 190 -2.91 -2.24 -10.11
N THR A 191 -3.80 -2.87 -9.34
CA THR A 191 -4.94 -2.17 -8.73
C THR A 191 -4.42 -1.27 -7.62
N VAL A 192 -4.86 0.00 -7.60
CA VAL A 192 -4.38 0.99 -6.62
C VAL A 192 -5.55 1.51 -5.79
N ILE A 193 -5.38 1.53 -4.48
CA ILE A 193 -6.28 2.19 -3.54
C ILE A 193 -5.49 3.29 -2.84
N VAL A 194 -5.94 4.52 -2.97
CA VAL A 194 -5.41 5.67 -2.23
C VAL A 194 -6.44 6.10 -1.21
N VAL A 195 -6.03 6.11 0.05
CA VAL A 195 -6.84 6.66 1.13
C VAL A 195 -6.32 8.03 1.48
N THR A 196 -7.19 9.02 1.46
CA THR A 196 -6.82 10.40 1.78
C THR A 196 -8.00 11.16 2.41
N HIS A 197 -7.70 12.22 3.15
CA HIS A 197 -8.68 13.21 3.56
C HIS A 197 -8.61 14.47 2.68
N ASP A 198 -7.61 14.57 1.82
CA ASP A 198 -7.41 15.67 0.89
C ASP A 198 -8.25 15.44 -0.37
N ARG A 199 -9.18 16.39 -0.64
CA ARG A 199 -10.06 16.33 -1.82
C ARG A 199 -9.43 16.95 -3.06
N ASP A 200 -8.43 17.79 -2.90
CA ASP A 200 -7.81 18.51 -4.03
C ASP A 200 -6.94 17.57 -4.88
N ILE A 201 -6.44 16.50 -4.27
CA ILE A 201 -5.66 15.45 -4.96
C ILE A 201 -6.52 14.60 -5.91
N VAL A 202 -7.84 14.62 -5.74
CA VAL A 202 -8.78 13.76 -6.49
C VAL A 202 -9.34 14.45 -7.74
N ASN A 203 -9.22 15.78 -7.82
CA ASN A 203 -9.66 16.60 -8.96
C ASN A 203 -8.51 16.80 -9.95
#